data_745529b92b27ae297fa1be6327104044
#
_entry.id   745529b92b27ae297fa1be6327104044
#
_cell.length_a   1.000
_cell.length_b   1.000
_cell.length_c   1.000
_cell.angle_alpha   90.00
_cell.angle_beta   90.00
_cell.angle_gamma   90.00
#
_symmetry.space_group_name_H-M   'P 1'
#
loop_
_entity.id
_entity.type
_entity.pdbx_description
1 polymer ?
#
loop_
_entity_poly.entity_id
_entity_poly.type
_entity_poly.pdbx_seq_one_letter_code
_entity_poly.pdbx_strand_id
1 'polypeptide(L)'
;MRENFELELRSNGGVARIVRDSPLRGQADRSVARGDTVRILPGVVAATGAARHVTTMIQALKLWHRDATLVGMAALVLLGLKNPVTQRCWDYTGIQAIEAFSPTRRLRRPRIWVHRWHVPHYFTIEDEGIRVAIPEVSVIILAIQGQWDWVCQALRQRLVTPASCRAVRKALTGRYSKAEVDRALADIDLNPWSIPELELARILRATGITGHK
;
A
#
# COMPACT_ATOMS: atom_id res chain seq x y z
N MET A 1 -25.97 12.24 -24.76
CA MET A 1 -25.11 13.06 -23.85
C MET A 1 -23.67 12.87 -24.31
N ARG A 2 -22.96 13.94 -24.71
CA ARG A 2 -21.54 13.79 -25.06
C ARG A 2 -20.79 13.53 -23.76
N GLU A 3 -20.18 12.37 -23.64
CA GLU A 3 -19.27 12.07 -22.53
C GLU A 3 -18.13 13.10 -22.55
N ASN A 4 -17.95 13.77 -21.43
CA ASN A 4 -16.92 14.79 -21.29
C ASN A 4 -15.75 14.21 -20.48
N PHE A 5 -14.60 14.13 -21.10
CA PHE A 5 -13.38 13.62 -20.47
C PHE A 5 -12.99 14.40 -19.20
N GLU A 6 -13.23 15.72 -19.19
CA GLU A 6 -12.97 16.53 -18.00
C GLU A 6 -13.91 16.21 -16.85
N LEU A 7 -15.17 15.88 -17.15
CA LEU A 7 -16.14 15.45 -16.15
C LEU A 7 -15.72 14.12 -15.54
N GLU A 8 -15.29 13.17 -16.37
CA GLU A 8 -14.76 11.88 -15.93
C GLU A 8 -13.54 12.03 -15.00
N LEU A 9 -12.61 12.91 -15.35
CA LEU A 9 -11.46 13.23 -14.49
C LEU A 9 -11.90 13.82 -13.15
N ARG A 10 -12.83 14.78 -13.15
CA ARG A 10 -13.30 15.45 -11.92
C ARG A 10 -14.05 14.49 -11.01
N SER A 11 -14.95 13.67 -11.56
CA SER A 11 -15.75 12.72 -10.79
C SER A 11 -14.93 11.60 -10.13
N ASN A 12 -13.75 11.31 -10.68
CA ASN A 12 -12.86 10.24 -10.19
C ASN A 12 -11.56 10.80 -9.56
N GLY A 13 -11.59 11.97 -8.94
CA GLY A 13 -10.44 12.53 -8.22
C GLY A 13 -9.21 12.80 -9.11
N GLY A 14 -9.45 13.26 -10.34
CA GLY A 14 -8.39 13.59 -11.31
C GLY A 14 -7.89 12.38 -12.12
N VAL A 15 -8.62 11.26 -12.13
CA VAL A 15 -8.24 10.03 -12.84
C VAL A 15 -9.35 9.61 -13.80
N ALA A 16 -9.00 9.11 -14.98
CA ALA A 16 -9.96 8.54 -15.91
C ALA A 16 -9.47 7.20 -16.47
N ARG A 17 -10.39 6.24 -16.59
CA ARG A 17 -10.12 4.97 -17.26
C ARG A 17 -10.47 5.07 -18.75
N ILE A 18 -9.48 4.81 -19.59
CA ILE A 18 -9.59 4.88 -21.04
C ILE A 18 -9.39 3.48 -21.61
N VAL A 19 -10.47 2.78 -21.84
CA VAL A 19 -10.45 1.48 -22.52
C VAL A 19 -10.24 1.66 -24.05
N ARG A 20 -9.89 0.57 -24.73
CA ARG A 20 -9.52 0.60 -26.16
C ARG A 20 -10.58 1.28 -27.03
N ASP A 21 -11.85 0.99 -26.77
CA ASP A 21 -12.99 1.47 -27.58
C ASP A 21 -13.74 2.63 -26.88
N SER A 22 -13.11 3.30 -25.92
CA SER A 22 -13.71 4.43 -25.23
C SER A 22 -13.90 5.62 -26.17
N PRO A 23 -15.09 6.24 -26.20
CA PRO A 23 -15.33 7.48 -26.95
C PRO A 23 -14.47 8.65 -26.44
N LEU A 24 -13.95 8.54 -25.22
CA LEU A 24 -13.07 9.54 -24.60
C LEU A 24 -11.61 9.43 -25.06
N ARG A 25 -11.24 8.37 -25.79
CA ARG A 25 -9.85 8.09 -26.14
C ARG A 25 -9.18 9.25 -26.89
N GLY A 26 -9.85 9.79 -27.90
CA GLY A 26 -9.32 10.92 -28.67
C GLY A 26 -9.15 12.20 -27.83
N GLN A 27 -10.02 12.41 -26.84
CA GLN A 27 -9.88 13.54 -25.92
C GLN A 27 -8.70 13.31 -24.95
N ALA A 28 -8.58 12.09 -24.40
CA ALA A 28 -7.47 11.72 -23.52
C ALA A 28 -6.11 11.80 -24.22
N ASP A 29 -6.01 11.32 -25.45
CA ASP A 29 -4.76 11.37 -26.25
C ASP A 29 -4.32 12.82 -26.51
N ARG A 30 -5.25 13.71 -26.87
CA ARG A 30 -4.96 15.15 -27.02
C ARG A 30 -4.55 15.79 -25.68
N SER A 31 -5.20 15.44 -24.59
CA SER A 31 -4.87 15.94 -23.24
C SER A 31 -3.46 15.52 -22.81
N VAL A 32 -3.09 14.26 -23.08
CA VAL A 32 -1.73 13.75 -22.84
C VAL A 32 -0.72 14.48 -23.73
N ALA A 33 -1.03 14.70 -25.00
CA ALA A 33 -0.14 15.40 -25.92
C ALA A 33 0.12 16.87 -25.51
N ARG A 34 -0.86 17.53 -24.89
CA ARG A 34 -0.68 18.90 -24.34
C ARG A 34 0.00 18.92 -22.95
N GLY A 35 0.17 17.75 -22.31
CA GLY A 35 0.74 17.67 -20.97
C GLY A 35 -0.26 17.94 -19.83
N ASP A 36 -1.56 18.11 -20.12
CA ASP A 36 -2.60 18.34 -19.11
C ASP A 36 -2.82 17.07 -18.26
N THR A 37 -2.66 15.91 -18.88
CA THR A 37 -2.76 14.59 -18.24
C THR A 37 -1.54 13.72 -18.55
N VAL A 38 -1.32 12.69 -17.74
CA VAL A 38 -0.24 11.71 -17.90
C VAL A 38 -0.78 10.29 -17.76
N ARG A 39 -0.22 9.35 -18.54
CA ARG A 39 -0.54 7.92 -18.41
C ARG A 39 0.20 7.33 -17.21
N ILE A 40 -0.54 6.99 -16.15
CA ILE A 40 0.04 6.41 -14.93
C ILE A 40 -0.06 4.90 -14.86
N LEU A 41 -1.10 4.31 -15.47
CA LEU A 41 -1.28 2.86 -15.61
C LEU A 41 -1.78 2.53 -17.04
N PRO A 42 -1.68 1.28 -17.49
CA PRO A 42 -2.25 0.87 -18.76
C PRO A 42 -3.76 1.17 -18.81
N GLY A 43 -4.18 2.01 -19.75
CA GLY A 43 -5.59 2.42 -19.86
C GLY A 43 -6.09 3.35 -18.76
N VAL A 44 -5.18 3.98 -17.99
CA VAL A 44 -5.55 4.97 -16.95
C VAL A 44 -4.67 6.20 -17.09
N VAL A 45 -5.31 7.36 -17.16
CA VAL A 45 -4.67 8.68 -17.17
C VAL A 45 -5.04 9.45 -15.92
N ALA A 46 -4.14 10.33 -15.50
CA ALA A 46 -4.38 11.25 -14.39
C ALA A 46 -4.02 12.68 -14.79
N ALA A 47 -4.67 13.67 -14.18
CA ALA A 47 -4.26 15.06 -14.29
C ALA A 47 -2.79 15.23 -13.84
N THR A 48 -1.98 15.92 -14.63
CA THR A 48 -0.52 16.01 -14.41
C THR A 48 -0.18 16.53 -13.01
N GLY A 49 -0.89 17.55 -12.51
CA GLY A 49 -0.71 18.08 -11.16
C GLY A 49 -1.08 17.10 -10.04
N ALA A 50 -2.02 16.19 -10.29
CA ALA A 50 -2.50 15.20 -9.31
C ALA A 50 -1.74 13.85 -9.37
N ALA A 51 -1.08 13.54 -10.47
CA ALA A 51 -0.48 12.23 -10.75
C ALA A 51 0.56 11.77 -9.72
N ARG A 52 1.08 12.68 -8.91
CA ARG A 52 2.05 12.40 -7.84
C ARG A 52 1.41 12.18 -6.47
N HIS A 53 0.13 12.45 -6.31
CA HIS A 53 -0.57 12.26 -5.04
C HIS A 53 -0.89 10.78 -4.83
N VAL A 54 -0.68 10.29 -3.62
CA VAL A 54 -0.93 8.88 -3.27
C VAL A 54 -2.40 8.53 -3.44
N THR A 55 -3.32 9.42 -3.07
CA THR A 55 -4.75 9.25 -3.28
C THR A 55 -5.12 9.06 -4.75
N THR A 56 -4.51 9.83 -5.65
CA THR A 56 -4.67 9.67 -7.11
C THR A 56 -4.15 8.31 -7.60
N MET A 57 -3.01 7.84 -7.06
CA MET A 57 -2.47 6.52 -7.40
C MET A 57 -3.39 5.40 -6.91
N ILE A 58 -3.98 5.53 -5.72
CA ILE A 58 -4.96 4.58 -5.17
C ILE A 58 -6.20 4.52 -6.06
N GLN A 59 -6.75 5.68 -6.45
CA GLN A 59 -7.88 5.73 -7.38
C GLN A 59 -7.53 5.13 -8.77
N ALA A 60 -6.35 5.39 -9.26
CA ALA A 60 -5.87 4.80 -10.51
C ALA A 60 -5.77 3.28 -10.42
N LEU A 61 -5.25 2.74 -9.30
CA LEU A 61 -5.17 1.31 -9.04
C LEU A 61 -6.56 0.67 -9.05
N LYS A 62 -7.53 1.28 -8.36
CA LYS A 62 -8.94 0.87 -8.33
C LYS A 62 -9.55 0.79 -9.74
N LEU A 63 -9.37 1.85 -10.54
CA LEU A 63 -9.88 1.90 -11.91
C LEU A 63 -9.17 0.91 -12.85
N TRP A 64 -7.88 0.65 -12.61
CA TRP A 64 -7.09 -0.23 -13.47
C TRP A 64 -7.40 -1.70 -13.26
N HIS A 65 -7.53 -2.14 -12.01
CA HIS A 65 -7.71 -3.55 -11.69
C HIS A 65 -8.46 -3.76 -10.37
N ARG A 66 -9.73 -4.11 -10.48
CA ARG A 66 -10.64 -4.29 -9.35
C ARG A 66 -10.13 -5.30 -8.30
N ASP A 67 -9.40 -6.34 -8.74
CA ASP A 67 -8.88 -7.38 -7.84
C ASP A 67 -7.49 -7.07 -7.27
N ALA A 68 -6.98 -5.87 -7.53
CA ALA A 68 -5.74 -5.44 -6.90
C ALA A 68 -5.98 -5.15 -5.41
N THR A 69 -5.11 -5.69 -4.56
CA THR A 69 -5.14 -5.46 -3.11
C THR A 69 -4.02 -4.51 -2.72
N LEU A 70 -4.38 -3.34 -2.21
CA LEU A 70 -3.42 -2.36 -1.68
C LEU A 70 -2.75 -2.93 -0.43
N VAL A 71 -1.42 -2.73 -0.30
CA VAL A 71 -0.61 -3.20 0.83
C VAL A 71 0.40 -2.15 1.27
N GLY A 72 1.10 -2.40 2.37
CA GLY A 72 2.18 -1.56 2.87
C GLY A 72 1.72 -0.22 3.45
N MET A 73 2.57 0.81 3.34
CA MET A 73 2.37 2.11 4.00
C MET A 73 1.02 2.76 3.62
N ALA A 74 0.71 2.82 2.31
CA ALA A 74 -0.52 3.45 1.84
C ALA A 74 -1.78 2.72 2.34
N ALA A 75 -1.74 1.39 2.46
CA ALA A 75 -2.81 0.61 3.05
C ALA A 75 -3.02 0.94 4.52
N LEU A 76 -1.93 1.03 5.30
CA LEU A 76 -2.02 1.35 6.73
C LEU A 76 -2.57 2.76 6.97
N VAL A 77 -2.15 3.76 6.18
CA VAL A 77 -2.69 5.12 6.29
C VAL A 77 -4.18 5.16 5.93
N LEU A 78 -4.60 4.44 4.89
CA LEU A 78 -6.01 4.34 4.51
C LEU A 78 -6.84 3.70 5.64
N LEU A 79 -6.28 2.74 6.35
CA LEU A 79 -6.90 2.07 7.52
C LEU A 79 -6.74 2.87 8.83
N GLY A 80 -6.33 4.14 8.77
CA GLY A 80 -6.31 5.06 9.92
C GLY A 80 -5.01 5.08 10.71
N LEU A 81 -3.92 4.46 10.23
CA LEU A 81 -2.62 4.64 10.86
C LEU A 81 -2.17 6.09 10.73
N LYS A 82 -1.77 6.70 11.83
CA LYS A 82 -1.10 8.00 11.82
C LYS A 82 0.27 7.86 11.16
N ASN A 83 0.58 8.78 10.25
CA ASN A 83 1.90 8.84 9.64
C ASN A 83 2.99 8.95 10.71
N PRO A 84 4.04 8.12 10.72
CA PRO A 84 5.05 8.14 11.78
C PRO A 84 5.83 9.45 11.86
N VAL A 85 5.93 10.20 10.76
CA VAL A 85 6.66 11.48 10.70
C VAL A 85 5.80 12.64 11.17
N THR A 86 4.59 12.78 10.63
CA THR A 86 3.72 13.95 10.86
C THR A 86 2.74 13.75 12.02
N GLN A 87 2.55 12.52 12.48
CA GLN A 87 1.57 12.11 13.50
C GLN A 87 0.11 12.44 13.14
N ARG A 88 -0.20 12.65 11.85
CA ARG A 88 -1.53 12.94 11.33
C ARG A 88 -2.17 11.69 10.71
N CYS A 89 -3.48 11.54 10.91
CA CYS A 89 -4.27 10.52 10.21
C CYS A 89 -4.42 10.91 8.73
N TRP A 90 -4.58 9.90 7.87
CA TRP A 90 -4.77 10.05 6.42
C TRP A 90 -3.72 10.92 5.72
N ASP A 91 -2.56 11.05 6.34
CA ASP A 91 -1.43 11.79 5.80
C ASP A 91 -0.43 10.86 5.11
N TYR A 92 -0.33 11.00 3.81
CA TYR A 92 0.54 10.21 2.95
C TYR A 92 1.93 10.85 2.74
N THR A 93 2.29 11.85 3.52
CA THR A 93 3.61 12.50 3.44
C THR A 93 4.73 11.47 3.56
N GLY A 94 5.73 11.56 2.69
CA GLY A 94 6.85 10.63 2.64
C GLY A 94 6.59 9.33 1.87
N ILE A 95 5.32 8.98 1.56
CA ILE A 95 5.01 7.83 0.72
C ILE A 95 5.24 8.19 -0.75
N GLN A 96 6.31 7.69 -1.31
CA GLN A 96 6.69 7.99 -2.69
C GLN A 96 6.05 7.08 -3.72
N ALA A 97 5.67 5.86 -3.33
CA ALA A 97 5.04 4.87 -4.18
C ALA A 97 4.03 4.05 -3.40
N ILE A 98 2.98 3.58 -4.08
CA ILE A 98 2.05 2.60 -3.54
C ILE A 98 2.45 1.20 -3.98
N GLU A 99 2.17 0.23 -3.12
CA GLU A 99 2.40 -1.19 -3.38
C GLU A 99 1.09 -1.96 -3.35
N ALA A 100 0.92 -2.89 -4.28
CA ALA A 100 -0.28 -3.70 -4.37
C ALA A 100 0.04 -5.12 -4.82
N PHE A 101 -0.86 -6.04 -4.51
CA PHE A 101 -0.87 -7.39 -5.03
C PHE A 101 -2.01 -7.59 -6.02
N SER A 102 -1.77 -8.40 -7.06
CA SER A 102 -2.79 -8.82 -8.00
C SER A 102 -2.63 -10.30 -8.30
N PRO A 103 -3.71 -11.09 -8.34
CA PRO A 103 -3.61 -12.52 -8.65
C PRO A 103 -3.13 -12.80 -10.07
N THR A 104 -3.38 -11.87 -10.99
CA THR A 104 -3.17 -12.10 -12.43
C THR A 104 -2.12 -11.21 -13.06
N ARG A 105 -1.82 -10.04 -12.47
CA ARG A 105 -0.98 -9.02 -13.10
C ARG A 105 0.26 -8.68 -12.29
N ARG A 106 1.33 -8.34 -13.01
CA ARG A 106 2.52 -7.71 -12.46
C ARG A 106 2.77 -6.41 -13.23
N LEU A 107 3.05 -5.34 -12.50
CA LEU A 107 3.36 -4.04 -13.10
C LEU A 107 4.35 -3.29 -12.21
N ARG A 108 5.33 -2.65 -12.83
CA ARG A 108 6.23 -1.71 -12.16
C ARG A 108 6.21 -0.37 -12.90
N ARG A 109 5.75 0.66 -12.23
CA ARG A 109 5.80 2.06 -12.67
C ARG A 109 6.55 2.87 -11.61
N PRO A 110 7.02 4.06 -11.91
CA PRO A 110 7.85 4.83 -10.97
C PRO A 110 7.27 4.98 -9.56
N ARG A 111 5.93 4.99 -9.43
CA ARG A 111 5.22 5.24 -8.17
C ARG A 111 4.13 4.22 -7.85
N ILE A 112 3.96 3.19 -8.67
CA ILE A 112 2.96 2.13 -8.47
C ILE A 112 3.62 0.79 -8.77
N TRP A 113 3.73 -0.06 -7.73
CA TRP A 113 4.30 -1.39 -7.85
C TRP A 113 3.21 -2.42 -7.60
N VAL A 114 2.92 -3.23 -8.60
CA VAL A 114 1.97 -4.33 -8.49
C VAL A 114 2.72 -5.65 -8.65
N HIS A 115 2.72 -6.45 -7.62
CA HIS A 115 3.29 -7.78 -7.63
C HIS A 115 2.23 -8.82 -7.94
N ARG A 116 2.58 -9.81 -8.73
CA ARG A 116 1.68 -10.95 -8.98
C ARG A 116 1.67 -11.83 -7.75
N TRP A 117 0.59 -11.72 -6.97
CA TRP A 117 0.33 -12.57 -5.83
C TRP A 117 -1.13 -12.45 -5.39
N HIS A 118 -1.68 -13.51 -4.79
CA HIS A 118 -3.06 -13.55 -4.32
C HIS A 118 -3.09 -13.43 -2.79
N VAL A 119 -3.70 -12.38 -2.29
CA VAL A 119 -4.06 -12.26 -0.88
C VAL A 119 -5.43 -12.92 -0.70
N PRO A 120 -5.55 -13.96 0.15
CA PRO A 120 -6.85 -14.56 0.42
C PRO A 120 -7.87 -13.53 0.90
N HIS A 121 -9.11 -13.67 0.46
CA HIS A 121 -10.16 -12.67 0.70
C HIS A 121 -10.38 -12.35 2.19
N TYR A 122 -10.25 -13.34 3.07
CA TYR A 122 -10.40 -13.15 4.52
C TYR A 122 -9.24 -12.36 5.18
N PHE A 123 -8.19 -12.03 4.43
CA PHE A 123 -7.14 -11.11 4.83
C PHE A 123 -7.24 -9.75 4.13
N THR A 124 -8.41 -9.41 3.62
CA THR A 124 -8.66 -8.14 2.93
C THR A 124 -9.92 -7.46 3.46
N ILE A 125 -9.93 -6.16 3.38
CA ILE A 125 -11.08 -5.29 3.65
C ILE A 125 -11.39 -4.58 2.33
N GLU A 126 -12.67 -4.37 2.02
CA GLU A 126 -13.08 -3.51 0.92
C GLU A 126 -13.43 -2.12 1.49
N ASP A 127 -12.74 -1.11 1.03
CA ASP A 127 -12.95 0.28 1.44
C ASP A 127 -13.14 1.12 0.18
N GLU A 128 -14.28 1.81 0.08
CA GLU A 128 -14.67 2.64 -1.08
C GLU A 128 -14.43 1.97 -2.44
N GLY A 129 -14.57 0.65 -2.53
CA GLY A 129 -14.39 -0.14 -3.76
C GLY A 129 -12.94 -0.39 -4.15
N ILE A 130 -12.00 -0.20 -3.22
CA ILE A 130 -10.64 -0.75 -3.32
C ILE A 130 -10.46 -1.86 -2.28
N ARG A 131 -9.81 -2.92 -2.68
CA ARG A 131 -9.41 -3.99 -1.76
C ARG A 131 -8.12 -3.60 -1.07
N VAL A 132 -8.12 -3.69 0.25
CA VAL A 132 -6.98 -3.34 1.12
C VAL A 132 -6.64 -4.56 1.96
N ALA A 133 -5.37 -4.93 2.07
CA ALA A 133 -4.95 -5.96 3.01
C ALA A 133 -5.18 -5.50 4.45
N ILE A 134 -5.58 -6.42 5.33
CA ILE A 134 -5.68 -6.12 6.76
C ILE A 134 -4.34 -5.60 7.30
N PRO A 135 -4.35 -4.79 8.37
CA PRO A 135 -3.13 -4.14 8.87
C PRO A 135 -1.97 -5.08 9.13
N GLU A 136 -2.24 -6.26 9.68
CA GLU A 136 -1.23 -7.26 10.02
C GLU A 136 -0.40 -7.71 8.81
N VAL A 137 -1.06 -7.92 7.66
CA VAL A 137 -0.39 -8.31 6.42
C VAL A 137 0.57 -7.21 5.98
N SER A 138 0.12 -5.95 5.98
CA SER A 138 0.94 -4.80 5.61
C SER A 138 2.10 -4.58 6.58
N VAL A 139 1.88 -4.75 7.89
CA VAL A 139 2.91 -4.61 8.93
C VAL A 139 4.02 -5.65 8.75
N ILE A 140 3.68 -6.93 8.50
CA ILE A 140 4.70 -7.96 8.27
C ILE A 140 5.50 -7.67 7.00
N ILE A 141 4.85 -7.22 5.92
CA ILE A 141 5.54 -6.83 4.69
C ILE A 141 6.52 -5.69 4.95
N LEU A 142 6.11 -4.66 5.68
CA LEU A 142 6.97 -3.53 6.03
C LEU A 142 8.13 -3.92 6.94
N ALA A 143 7.92 -4.86 7.87
CA ALA A 143 8.98 -5.42 8.70
C ALA A 143 10.02 -6.18 7.86
N ILE A 144 9.59 -6.98 6.87
CA ILE A 144 10.48 -7.66 5.92
C ILE A 144 11.25 -6.65 5.08
N GLN A 145 10.64 -5.53 4.71
CA GLN A 145 11.26 -4.45 3.94
C GLN A 145 12.13 -3.51 4.78
N GLY A 146 12.19 -3.70 6.10
CA GLY A 146 12.96 -2.86 7.02
C GLY A 146 12.33 -1.49 7.33
N GLN A 147 11.06 -1.30 7.04
CA GLN A 147 10.32 -0.04 7.26
C GLN A 147 9.79 0.05 8.70
N TRP A 148 10.72 0.03 9.67
CA TRP A 148 10.39 -0.14 11.08
C TRP A 148 9.67 1.05 11.71
N ASP A 149 9.82 2.27 11.21
CA ASP A 149 9.05 3.43 11.68
C ASP A 149 7.54 3.18 11.60
N TRP A 150 7.10 2.59 10.47
CA TRP A 150 5.71 2.25 10.23
C TRP A 150 5.23 1.07 11.09
N VAL A 151 6.09 0.07 11.28
CA VAL A 151 5.80 -1.09 12.14
C VAL A 151 5.64 -0.67 13.60
N CYS A 152 6.62 0.08 14.14
CA CYS A 152 6.58 0.59 15.51
C CYS A 152 5.36 1.50 15.72
N GLN A 153 5.03 2.35 14.75
CA GLN A 153 3.83 3.19 14.83
C GLN A 153 2.55 2.37 14.88
N ALA A 154 2.43 1.29 14.09
CA ALA A 154 1.27 0.43 14.08
C ALA A 154 1.10 -0.34 15.42
N LEU A 155 2.19 -0.81 16.01
CA LEU A 155 2.20 -1.44 17.33
C LEU A 155 1.84 -0.44 18.43
N ARG A 156 2.48 0.73 18.45
CA ARG A 156 2.23 1.81 19.44
C ARG A 156 0.79 2.29 19.40
N GLN A 157 0.21 2.42 18.22
CA GLN A 157 -1.19 2.83 18.01
C GLN A 157 -2.19 1.68 18.26
N ARG A 158 -1.68 0.47 18.53
CA ARG A 158 -2.47 -0.76 18.69
C ARG A 158 -3.38 -1.09 17.50
N LEU A 159 -2.97 -0.64 16.30
CA LEU A 159 -3.62 -1.05 15.06
C LEU A 159 -3.41 -2.56 14.82
N VAL A 160 -2.27 -3.08 15.27
CA VAL A 160 -1.94 -4.49 15.30
C VAL A 160 -1.33 -4.87 16.66
N THR A 161 -1.31 -6.17 16.96
CA THR A 161 -0.60 -6.75 18.08
C THR A 161 0.36 -7.85 17.58
N PRO A 162 1.41 -8.20 18.34
CA PRO A 162 2.24 -9.36 17.99
C PRO A 162 1.43 -10.64 17.77
N ALA A 163 0.41 -10.87 18.59
CA ALA A 163 -0.46 -12.04 18.48
C ALA A 163 -1.28 -12.02 17.18
N SER A 164 -1.88 -10.87 16.80
CA SER A 164 -2.64 -10.75 15.56
C SER A 164 -1.74 -10.91 14.32
N CYS A 165 -0.51 -10.39 14.36
CA CYS A 165 0.47 -10.59 13.29
C CYS A 165 0.84 -12.08 13.12
N ARG A 166 1.04 -12.82 14.22
CA ARG A 166 1.31 -14.27 14.14
C ARG A 166 0.15 -15.04 13.51
N ALA A 167 -1.09 -14.66 13.79
CA ALA A 167 -2.29 -15.32 13.28
C ALA A 167 -2.38 -15.27 11.75
N VAL A 168 -1.86 -14.23 11.12
CA VAL A 168 -1.92 -14.04 9.66
C VAL A 168 -0.70 -14.55 8.90
N ARG A 169 0.24 -15.23 9.57
CA ARG A 169 1.47 -15.76 8.96
C ARG A 169 1.22 -16.50 7.64
N LYS A 170 0.15 -17.29 7.57
CA LYS A 170 -0.22 -18.06 6.36
C LYS A 170 -0.58 -17.18 5.18
N ALA A 171 -1.00 -15.93 5.40
CA ALA A 171 -1.32 -14.98 4.34
C ALA A 171 -0.14 -14.66 3.42
N LEU A 172 1.09 -14.82 3.91
CA LEU A 172 2.31 -14.47 3.19
C LEU A 172 3.08 -15.70 2.63
N THR A 173 2.54 -16.89 2.84
CA THR A 173 3.14 -18.15 2.34
C THR A 173 3.23 -18.15 0.82
N GLY A 174 4.40 -18.44 0.27
CA GLY A 174 4.67 -18.47 -1.18
C GLY A 174 5.03 -17.11 -1.79
N ARG A 175 4.83 -15.98 -1.09
CA ARG A 175 5.33 -14.66 -1.52
C ARG A 175 6.71 -14.37 -0.92
N TYR A 176 6.86 -14.65 0.34
CA TYR A 176 8.10 -14.52 1.08
C TYR A 176 8.54 -15.88 1.60
N SER A 177 9.85 -16.06 1.79
CA SER A 177 10.36 -17.29 2.40
C SER A 177 9.87 -17.40 3.85
N LYS A 178 9.76 -18.63 4.33
CA LYS A 178 9.41 -18.88 5.74
C LYS A 178 10.37 -18.16 6.69
N ALA A 179 11.67 -18.16 6.37
CA ALA A 179 12.70 -17.52 7.19
C ALA A 179 12.53 -15.99 7.27
N GLU A 180 12.15 -15.31 6.17
CA GLU A 180 11.89 -13.87 6.17
C GLU A 180 10.68 -13.54 7.05
N VAL A 181 9.59 -14.29 6.90
CA VAL A 181 8.37 -14.06 7.69
C VAL A 181 8.63 -14.34 9.17
N ASP A 182 9.31 -15.46 9.50
CA ASP A 182 9.61 -15.84 10.88
C ASP A 182 10.53 -14.81 11.56
N ARG A 183 11.52 -14.27 10.84
CA ARG A 183 12.40 -13.20 11.35
C ARG A 183 11.61 -11.92 11.63
N ALA A 184 10.77 -11.49 10.69
CA ALA A 184 9.93 -10.31 10.88
C ALA A 184 8.99 -10.47 12.08
N LEU A 185 8.35 -11.63 12.24
CA LEU A 185 7.48 -11.93 13.37
C LEU A 185 8.25 -11.98 14.69
N ALA A 186 9.46 -12.55 14.70
CA ALA A 186 10.30 -12.58 15.90
C ALA A 186 10.68 -11.18 16.38
N ASP A 187 10.89 -10.22 15.47
CA ASP A 187 11.15 -8.83 15.81
C ASP A 187 9.87 -8.08 16.24
N ILE A 188 8.74 -8.36 15.58
CA ILE A 188 7.41 -7.83 15.98
C ILE A 188 7.04 -8.32 17.39
N ASP A 189 7.42 -9.56 17.75
CA ASP A 189 7.16 -10.14 19.09
C ASP A 189 7.88 -9.40 20.23
N LEU A 190 8.93 -8.65 19.92
CA LEU A 190 9.56 -7.73 20.90
C LEU A 190 8.66 -6.55 21.23
N ASN A 191 7.59 -6.34 20.45
CA ASN A 191 6.64 -5.24 20.59
C ASN A 191 7.32 -3.85 20.68
N PRO A 192 8.25 -3.52 19.77
CA PRO A 192 8.99 -2.27 19.85
C PRO A 192 8.10 -1.08 19.52
N TRP A 193 8.23 0.00 20.27
CA TRP A 193 7.53 1.25 20.00
C TRP A 193 8.39 2.28 19.26
N SER A 194 9.69 1.97 19.14
CA SER A 194 10.66 2.78 18.43
C SER A 194 11.79 1.92 17.84
N ILE A 195 12.52 2.47 16.86
CA ILE A 195 13.69 1.79 16.29
C ILE A 195 14.80 1.56 17.33
N PRO A 196 15.17 2.53 18.20
CA PRO A 196 16.16 2.29 19.24
C PRO A 196 15.78 1.15 20.20
N GLU A 197 14.49 1.04 20.56
CA GLU A 197 14.03 -0.09 21.38
C GLU A 197 14.18 -1.44 20.66
N LEU A 198 13.86 -1.49 19.36
CA LEU A 198 14.05 -2.68 18.55
C LEU A 198 15.52 -3.10 18.48
N GLU A 199 16.42 -2.14 18.24
CA GLU A 199 17.86 -2.38 18.16
C GLU A 199 18.41 -2.89 19.50
N LEU A 200 18.05 -2.23 20.60
CA LEU A 200 18.41 -2.66 21.93
C LEU A 200 17.92 -4.08 22.23
N ALA A 201 16.66 -4.36 21.93
CA ALA A 201 16.08 -5.68 22.16
C ALA A 201 16.76 -6.77 21.31
N ARG A 202 17.17 -6.46 20.09
CA ARG A 202 17.98 -7.37 19.24
C ARG A 202 19.35 -7.66 19.85
N ILE A 203 20.03 -6.63 20.37
CA ILE A 203 21.34 -6.77 21.05
C ILE A 203 21.18 -7.65 22.29
N LEU A 204 20.21 -7.36 23.15
CA LEU A 204 19.95 -8.13 24.38
C LEU A 204 19.63 -9.61 24.06
N ARG A 205 18.85 -9.86 23.03
CA ARG A 205 18.55 -11.23 22.56
C ARG A 205 19.81 -11.94 22.06
N ALA A 206 20.65 -11.25 21.28
CA ALA A 206 21.90 -11.83 20.74
C ALA A 206 22.91 -12.15 21.83
N THR A 207 22.92 -11.41 22.94
CA THR A 207 23.78 -11.64 24.12
C THR A 207 23.18 -12.64 25.11
N GLY A 208 22.00 -13.20 24.84
CA GLY A 208 21.33 -14.17 25.72
C GLY A 208 20.66 -13.55 26.96
N ILE A 209 20.59 -12.22 27.04
CA ILE A 209 19.89 -11.52 28.13
C ILE A 209 18.40 -11.59 27.85
N THR A 210 17.64 -12.29 28.70
CA THR A 210 16.19 -12.48 28.62
C THR A 210 15.49 -11.82 29.80
N GLY A 211 14.20 -11.52 29.65
CA GLY A 211 13.39 -10.99 30.77
C GLY A 211 13.29 -9.47 30.87
N HIS A 212 13.84 -8.73 29.93
CA HIS A 212 13.56 -7.29 29.81
C HIS A 212 12.21 -7.07 29.14
N LYS A 213 11.30 -6.39 29.80
CA LYS A 213 10.02 -5.92 29.29
C LYS A 213 9.93 -4.41 29.49
#